data_1fe40f5b833e5847acf720b24d8c6daf
#
_entry.id   1fe40f5b833e5847acf720b24d8c6daf
#
_cell.length_a   1.000
_cell.length_b   1.000
_cell.length_c   1.000
_cell.angle_alpha   90.00
_cell.angle_beta   90.00
_cell.angle_gamma   90.00
#
_symmetry.space_group_name_H-M   'P 1'
#
loop_
_entity.id
_entity.type
_entity.pdbx_description
1 polymer ?
#
loop_
_entity_poly.entity_id
_entity_poly.type
_entity_poly.pdbx_seq_one_letter_code
_entity_poly.pdbx_strand_id
1 'polypeptide(L)'
;MTFRAQLQTARLLLRPVAARDEAAILANMNDLDVSGWLASVPVPYTVADFNRFVGEIARPGDTFAVEDAEGFAGIVGAGEELGYWFAPRAQGRGYATEAATAILTAQFARCDSDVISGYFEGNARSARVLEKLGFAETGRYLRHCRPLNRFRPHVDLRLTAAAFAARLKPMA
;
A
#
# COMPACT_ATOMS: atom_id res chain seq x y z
N MET A 1 -22.46 -8.94 6.66
CA MET A 1 -21.03 -9.22 6.97
C MET A 1 -20.42 -7.97 7.57
N THR A 2 -19.99 -8.03 8.80
CA THR A 2 -19.41 -6.88 9.50
C THR A 2 -17.99 -6.69 8.97
N PHE A 3 -17.76 -5.64 8.20
CA PHE A 3 -16.39 -5.21 7.86
C PHE A 3 -15.65 -4.97 9.18
N ARG A 4 -14.51 -5.61 9.38
CA ARG A 4 -13.64 -5.23 10.49
C ARG A 4 -13.21 -3.80 10.21
N ALA A 5 -13.71 -2.89 11.02
CA ALA A 5 -13.36 -1.47 10.90
C ALA A 5 -11.86 -1.21 11.15
N GLN A 6 -11.16 -2.17 11.74
CA GLN A 6 -9.74 -2.08 12.11
C GLN A 6 -9.08 -3.46 12.08
N LEU A 7 -7.77 -3.50 11.78
CA LEU A 7 -6.91 -4.66 11.90
C LEU A 7 -5.76 -4.33 12.85
N GLN A 8 -5.49 -5.24 13.79
CA GLN A 8 -4.38 -5.10 14.74
C GLN A 8 -3.32 -6.14 14.39
N THR A 9 -2.06 -5.71 14.34
CA THR A 9 -0.89 -6.57 14.21
C THR A 9 -0.02 -6.50 15.47
N ALA A 10 1.16 -7.09 15.45
CA ALA A 10 2.06 -7.02 16.59
C ALA A 10 2.53 -5.58 16.92
N ARG A 11 2.67 -4.73 15.90
CA ARG A 11 3.23 -3.38 16.04
C ARG A 11 2.35 -2.27 15.45
N LEU A 12 1.33 -2.62 14.69
CA LEU A 12 0.56 -1.68 13.88
C LEU A 12 -0.94 -1.78 14.15
N LEU A 13 -1.60 -0.63 14.09
CA LEU A 13 -3.03 -0.50 13.98
C LEU A 13 -3.38 -0.02 12.56
N LEU A 14 -4.13 -0.82 11.83
CA LEU A 14 -4.73 -0.44 10.55
C LEU A 14 -6.17 -0.02 10.79
N ARG A 15 -6.51 1.22 10.51
CA ARG A 15 -7.83 1.81 10.75
C ARG A 15 -8.32 2.61 9.55
N PRO A 16 -9.61 2.92 9.44
CA PRO A 16 -10.09 3.80 8.38
C PRO A 16 -9.33 5.14 8.36
N VAL A 17 -9.09 5.64 7.15
CA VAL A 17 -8.54 6.99 6.95
C VAL A 17 -9.54 8.02 7.47
N ALA A 18 -9.08 9.02 8.18
CA ALA A 18 -9.92 10.02 8.83
C ALA A 18 -9.36 11.44 8.62
N ALA A 19 -10.17 12.47 8.91
CA ALA A 19 -9.77 13.87 8.77
C ALA A 19 -8.47 14.22 9.55
N ARG A 20 -8.21 13.55 10.66
CA ARG A 20 -6.97 13.74 11.44
C ARG A 20 -5.69 13.36 10.70
N ASP A 21 -5.80 12.61 9.59
CA ASP A 21 -4.65 12.15 8.79
C ASP A 21 -4.27 13.17 7.70
N GLU A 22 -5.10 14.20 7.47
CA GLU A 22 -4.92 15.18 6.39
C GLU A 22 -3.52 15.78 6.38
N ALA A 23 -3.09 16.35 7.50
CA ALA A 23 -1.80 17.03 7.57
C ALA A 23 -0.61 16.09 7.26
N ALA A 24 -0.66 14.86 7.78
CA ALA A 24 0.37 13.86 7.53
C ALA A 24 0.36 13.38 6.07
N ILE A 25 -0.82 13.16 5.49
CA ILE A 25 -0.95 12.74 4.09
C ILE A 25 -0.48 13.85 3.16
N LEU A 26 -0.88 15.11 3.37
CA LEU A 26 -0.43 16.25 2.58
C LEU A 26 1.10 16.39 2.62
N ALA A 27 1.69 16.31 3.80
CA ALA A 27 3.15 16.43 3.98
C ALA A 27 3.89 15.34 3.19
N ASN A 28 3.47 14.07 3.29
CA ASN A 28 4.13 12.96 2.62
C ASN A 28 3.87 12.94 1.11
N MET A 29 2.69 13.35 0.64
CA MET A 29 2.38 13.37 -0.80
C MET A 29 3.09 14.53 -1.53
N ASN A 30 3.47 15.58 -0.82
CA ASN A 30 4.29 16.66 -1.35
C ASN A 30 5.80 16.41 -1.20
N ASP A 31 6.20 15.33 -0.52
CA ASP A 31 7.58 14.85 -0.47
C ASP A 31 7.83 13.88 -1.64
N LEU A 32 8.67 14.29 -2.61
CA LEU A 32 8.99 13.47 -3.78
C LEU A 32 9.79 12.20 -3.45
N ASP A 33 10.44 12.13 -2.29
CA ASP A 33 11.10 10.90 -1.83
C ASP A 33 10.07 9.82 -1.47
N VAL A 34 8.82 10.22 -1.20
CA VAL A 34 7.67 9.32 -0.98
C VAL A 34 6.81 9.23 -2.24
N SER A 35 6.24 10.35 -2.68
CA SER A 35 5.28 10.37 -3.79
C SER A 35 5.89 10.03 -5.15
N GLY A 36 7.19 10.28 -5.34
CA GLY A 36 7.90 9.95 -6.58
C GLY A 36 7.96 8.45 -6.91
N TRP A 37 7.54 7.59 -5.99
CA TRP A 37 7.39 6.15 -6.21
C TRP A 37 5.94 5.72 -6.46
N LEU A 38 5.01 6.67 -6.47
CA LEU A 38 3.58 6.43 -6.71
C LEU A 38 3.20 6.91 -8.12
N ALA A 39 2.33 6.15 -8.81
CA ALA A 39 2.03 6.45 -10.19
C ALA A 39 1.09 7.65 -10.38
N SER A 40 0.07 7.77 -9.54
CA SER A 40 -1.13 8.57 -9.83
C SER A 40 -1.31 9.81 -8.95
N VAL A 41 -0.41 10.04 -7.99
CA VAL A 41 -0.51 11.15 -7.04
C VAL A 41 -0.26 12.49 -7.75
N PRO A 42 -1.16 13.48 -7.62
CA PRO A 42 -0.88 14.83 -8.11
C PRO A 42 0.17 15.53 -7.24
N VAL A 43 0.97 16.39 -7.86
CA VAL A 43 1.91 17.28 -7.15
C VAL A 43 1.76 18.66 -7.76
N PRO A 44 1.49 19.71 -6.99
CA PRO A 44 1.25 19.71 -5.54
C PRO A 44 -0.01 18.90 -5.15
N TYR A 45 0.07 18.23 -3.99
CA TYR A 45 -1.07 17.53 -3.38
C TYR A 45 -1.80 18.49 -2.43
N THR A 46 -3.10 18.65 -2.63
CA THR A 46 -3.91 19.67 -1.96
C THR A 46 -4.95 19.06 -1.02
N VAL A 47 -5.58 19.88 -0.19
CA VAL A 47 -6.73 19.47 0.64
C VAL A 47 -7.87 18.91 -0.22
N ALA A 48 -8.09 19.45 -1.43
CA ALA A 48 -9.09 18.93 -2.36
C ALA A 48 -8.76 17.50 -2.81
N ASP A 49 -7.47 17.20 -3.05
CA ASP A 49 -7.02 15.85 -3.39
C ASP A 49 -7.19 14.87 -2.22
N PHE A 50 -6.92 15.33 -0.98
CA PHE A 50 -7.19 14.55 0.22
C PHE A 50 -8.69 14.24 0.37
N ASN A 51 -9.55 15.23 0.22
CA ASN A 51 -11.00 15.04 0.31
C ASN A 51 -11.51 14.06 -0.75
N ARG A 52 -10.98 14.15 -1.99
CA ARG A 52 -11.30 13.20 -3.05
C ARG A 52 -10.78 11.80 -2.72
N PHE A 53 -9.55 11.69 -2.17
CA PHE A 53 -9.00 10.41 -1.74
C PHE A 53 -9.90 9.74 -0.70
N VAL A 54 -10.30 10.45 0.34
CA VAL A 54 -11.16 9.91 1.41
C VAL A 54 -12.58 9.62 0.90
N GLY A 55 -13.14 10.47 0.03
CA GLY A 55 -14.52 10.34 -0.44
C GLY A 55 -14.73 9.34 -1.57
N GLU A 56 -13.73 9.15 -2.44
CA GLU A 56 -13.90 8.39 -3.68
C GLU A 56 -12.99 7.16 -3.79
N ILE A 57 -11.80 7.19 -3.17
CA ILE A 57 -10.75 6.18 -3.37
C ILE A 57 -10.60 5.27 -2.15
N ALA A 58 -10.47 5.85 -0.95
CA ALA A 58 -10.28 5.10 0.27
C ALA A 58 -11.58 4.43 0.72
N ARG A 59 -11.76 3.18 0.31
CA ARG A 59 -12.94 2.41 0.67
C ARG A 59 -12.80 1.76 2.05
N PRO A 60 -13.82 1.85 2.91
CA PRO A 60 -13.82 1.13 4.18
C PRO A 60 -13.62 -0.38 3.98
N GLY A 61 -12.67 -0.95 4.73
CA GLY A 61 -12.33 -2.37 4.63
C GLY A 61 -11.30 -2.73 3.57
N ASP A 62 -10.98 -1.80 2.66
CA ASP A 62 -9.98 -2.02 1.61
C ASP A 62 -8.79 -1.04 1.72
N THR A 63 -8.97 0.12 2.35
CA THR A 63 -7.91 1.12 2.52
C THR A 63 -7.82 1.56 3.98
N PHE A 64 -6.61 1.55 4.51
CA PHE A 64 -6.34 1.83 5.92
C PHE A 64 -5.20 2.85 6.09
N ALA A 65 -5.38 3.74 7.05
CA ALA A 65 -4.28 4.44 7.69
C ALA A 65 -3.58 3.48 8.64
N VAL A 66 -2.27 3.46 8.59
CA VAL A 66 -1.41 2.62 9.44
C VAL A 66 -0.84 3.50 10.55
N GLU A 67 -1.00 3.07 11.78
CA GLU A 67 -0.42 3.70 12.96
C GLU A 67 0.54 2.74 13.67
N ASP A 68 1.65 3.26 14.16
CA ASP A 68 2.54 2.63 15.12
C ASP A 68 2.47 3.36 16.47
N ALA A 69 3.35 3.03 17.41
CA ALA A 69 3.40 3.68 18.73
C ALA A 69 3.70 5.20 18.67
N GLU A 70 4.26 5.68 17.57
CA GLU A 70 4.58 7.10 17.35
C GLU A 70 3.46 7.85 16.59
N GLY A 71 2.40 7.16 16.15
CA GLY A 71 1.25 7.70 15.42
C GLY A 71 1.22 7.30 13.95
N PHE A 72 0.71 8.18 13.07
CA PHE A 72 0.53 7.89 11.65
C PHE A 72 1.84 7.48 10.97
N ALA A 73 1.84 6.31 10.35
CA ALA A 73 3.00 5.71 9.71
C ALA A 73 2.89 5.64 8.18
N GLY A 74 1.68 5.54 7.63
CA GLY A 74 1.46 5.41 6.18
C GLY A 74 0.05 4.99 5.82
N ILE A 75 -0.11 4.59 4.57
CA ILE A 75 -1.36 4.05 4.01
C ILE A 75 -1.09 2.68 3.40
N VAL A 76 -2.03 1.75 3.58
CA VAL A 76 -2.07 0.49 2.86
C VAL A 76 -3.49 0.26 2.33
N GLY A 77 -3.60 -0.22 1.11
CA GLY A 77 -4.87 -0.58 0.50
C GLY A 77 -4.73 -1.89 -0.27
N ALA A 78 -5.76 -2.74 -0.20
CA ALA A 78 -5.89 -3.92 -1.02
C ALA A 78 -7.36 -4.10 -1.42
N GLY A 79 -7.58 -4.22 -2.68
CA GLY A 79 -8.82 -4.59 -3.35
C GLY A 79 -8.42 -5.44 -4.53
N GLU A 80 -8.63 -4.96 -5.74
CA GLU A 80 -8.03 -5.58 -6.92
C GLU A 80 -6.51 -5.35 -6.96
N GLU A 81 -6.04 -4.21 -6.44
CA GLU A 81 -4.62 -3.83 -6.40
C GLU A 81 -4.16 -3.59 -4.96
N LEU A 82 -3.02 -4.18 -4.59
CA LEU A 82 -2.29 -3.86 -3.38
C LEU A 82 -1.44 -2.62 -3.63
N GLY A 83 -1.70 -1.56 -2.88
CA GLY A 83 -0.90 -0.34 -2.87
C GLY A 83 -0.54 0.09 -1.45
N TYR A 84 0.60 0.71 -1.28
CA TYR A 84 1.03 1.25 0.02
C TYR A 84 2.11 2.31 -0.12
N TRP A 85 2.20 3.15 0.88
CA TRP A 85 3.34 4.03 1.11
C TRP A 85 3.50 4.30 2.60
N PHE A 86 4.71 4.59 3.02
CA PHE A 86 5.04 4.87 4.42
C PHE A 86 5.86 6.16 4.53
N ALA A 87 5.58 6.91 5.58
CA ALA A 87 6.36 8.09 5.94
C ALA A 87 7.84 7.73 6.13
N PRO A 88 8.80 8.62 5.81
CA PRO A 88 10.24 8.32 5.90
C PRO A 88 10.67 7.70 7.24
N ARG A 89 10.10 8.18 8.37
CA ARG A 89 10.38 7.65 9.71
C ARG A 89 9.99 6.17 9.89
N ALA A 90 8.98 5.72 9.14
CA ALA A 90 8.42 4.38 9.24
C ALA A 90 9.01 3.39 8.23
N GLN A 91 9.81 3.88 7.28
CA GLN A 91 10.45 3.04 6.27
C GLN A 91 11.59 2.20 6.87
N GLY A 92 11.88 1.04 6.25
CA GLY A 92 12.97 0.14 6.70
C GLY A 92 12.69 -0.65 7.98
N ARG A 93 11.50 -0.51 8.57
CA ARG A 93 11.10 -1.20 9.81
C ARG A 93 10.30 -2.49 9.57
N GLY A 94 10.07 -2.89 8.31
CA GLY A 94 9.26 -4.06 7.96
C GLY A 94 7.75 -3.82 8.02
N TYR A 95 7.30 -2.60 8.25
CA TYR A 95 5.90 -2.23 8.40
C TYR A 95 5.07 -2.49 7.13
N ALA A 96 5.63 -2.26 5.95
CA ALA A 96 4.94 -2.53 4.69
C ALA A 96 4.59 -4.03 4.55
N THR A 97 5.53 -4.93 4.88
CA THR A 97 5.28 -6.38 4.86
C THR A 97 4.24 -6.77 5.90
N GLU A 98 4.34 -6.24 7.13
CA GLU A 98 3.42 -6.54 8.23
C GLU A 98 1.99 -6.06 7.92
N ALA A 99 1.83 -4.82 7.48
CA ALA A 99 0.53 -4.25 7.14
C ALA A 99 -0.09 -4.95 5.92
N ALA A 100 0.69 -5.19 4.86
CA ALA A 100 0.23 -5.89 3.67
C ALA A 100 -0.17 -7.35 3.98
N THR A 101 0.57 -8.04 4.84
CA THR A 101 0.20 -9.39 5.30
C THR A 101 -1.15 -9.38 5.99
N ALA A 102 -1.40 -8.42 6.88
CA ALA A 102 -2.66 -8.33 7.62
C ALA A 102 -3.85 -8.06 6.69
N ILE A 103 -3.73 -7.11 5.77
CA ILE A 103 -4.82 -6.77 4.84
C ILE A 103 -5.07 -7.88 3.82
N LEU A 104 -4.03 -8.52 3.26
CA LEU A 104 -4.16 -9.64 2.33
C LEU A 104 -4.77 -10.87 3.01
N THR A 105 -4.40 -11.14 4.27
CA THR A 105 -5.04 -12.22 5.06
C THR A 105 -6.54 -11.97 5.19
N ALA A 106 -6.93 -10.74 5.51
CA ALA A 106 -8.34 -10.38 5.62
C ALA A 106 -9.07 -10.45 4.27
N GLN A 107 -8.40 -10.11 3.17
CA GLN A 107 -8.97 -10.16 1.83
C GLN A 107 -9.14 -11.59 1.33
N PHE A 108 -8.11 -12.43 1.39
CA PHE A 108 -8.19 -13.81 0.94
C PHE A 108 -9.11 -14.69 1.82
N ALA A 109 -9.41 -14.26 3.05
CA ALA A 109 -10.46 -14.89 3.86
C ALA A 109 -11.90 -14.62 3.31
N ARG A 110 -12.06 -13.62 2.43
CA ARG A 110 -13.36 -13.22 1.85
C ARG A 110 -13.50 -13.60 0.38
N CYS A 111 -12.39 -13.64 -0.34
CA CYS A 111 -12.38 -13.81 -1.78
C CYS A 111 -11.06 -14.41 -2.25
N ASP A 112 -11.12 -15.40 -3.13
CA ASP A 112 -9.95 -16.06 -3.72
C ASP A 112 -9.44 -15.36 -5.00
N SER A 113 -9.97 -14.18 -5.35
CA SER A 113 -9.54 -13.44 -6.53
C SER A 113 -8.09 -13.01 -6.40
N ASP A 114 -7.34 -13.13 -7.50
CA ASP A 114 -5.96 -12.67 -7.57
C ASP A 114 -5.87 -11.17 -7.24
N VAL A 115 -4.77 -10.79 -6.61
CA VAL A 115 -4.43 -9.40 -6.30
C VAL A 115 -3.28 -8.98 -7.21
N ILE A 116 -3.41 -7.84 -7.86
CA ILE A 116 -2.32 -7.24 -8.63
C ILE A 116 -1.55 -6.22 -7.80
N SER A 117 -0.33 -5.93 -8.18
CA SER A 117 0.49 -4.84 -7.64
C SER A 117 1.57 -4.47 -8.64
N GLY A 118 2.36 -3.46 -8.33
CA GLY A 118 3.48 -3.09 -9.17
C GLY A 118 4.39 -2.06 -8.51
N TYR A 119 5.54 -1.83 -9.12
CA TYR A 119 6.49 -0.82 -8.67
C TYR A 119 7.30 -0.27 -9.83
N PHE A 120 7.76 0.96 -9.71
CA PHE A 120 8.75 1.53 -10.64
C PHE A 120 10.11 0.91 -10.42
N GLU A 121 10.80 0.55 -11.49
CA GLU A 121 12.18 0.05 -11.41
C GLU A 121 13.08 1.00 -10.61
N GLY A 122 13.96 0.41 -9.79
CA GLY A 122 14.78 1.14 -8.83
C GLY A 122 14.17 1.21 -7.42
N ASN A 123 12.87 0.92 -7.25
CA ASN A 123 12.25 0.79 -5.93
C ASN A 123 12.52 -0.59 -5.31
N ALA A 124 13.77 -0.82 -4.92
CA ALA A 124 14.19 -2.09 -4.33
C ALA A 124 13.46 -2.44 -3.02
N ARG A 125 12.94 -1.43 -2.30
CA ARG A 125 12.17 -1.65 -1.07
C ARG A 125 10.84 -2.30 -1.39
N SER A 126 10.09 -1.74 -2.35
CA SER A 126 8.80 -2.30 -2.77
C SER A 126 8.98 -3.68 -3.42
N ALA A 127 9.99 -3.85 -4.28
CA ALA A 127 10.30 -5.15 -4.88
C ALA A 127 10.47 -6.25 -3.81
N ARG A 128 11.25 -6.00 -2.76
CA ARG A 128 11.46 -6.95 -1.67
C ARG A 128 10.21 -7.23 -0.85
N VAL A 129 9.34 -6.24 -0.63
CA VAL A 129 8.08 -6.45 0.08
C VAL A 129 7.17 -7.38 -0.73
N LEU A 130 7.00 -7.11 -2.02
CA LEU A 130 6.14 -7.90 -2.90
C LEU A 130 6.66 -9.33 -3.09
N GLU A 131 7.97 -9.51 -3.22
CA GLU A 131 8.61 -10.82 -3.25
C GLU A 131 8.35 -11.64 -1.97
N LYS A 132 8.50 -11.02 -0.80
CA LYS A 132 8.21 -11.68 0.49
C LYS A 132 6.76 -12.12 0.62
N LEU A 133 5.83 -11.34 0.07
CA LEU A 133 4.40 -11.67 0.06
C LEU A 133 4.03 -12.77 -0.94
N GLY A 134 4.91 -13.10 -1.89
CA GLY A 134 4.70 -14.16 -2.87
C GLY A 134 4.18 -13.67 -4.22
N PHE A 135 4.23 -12.36 -4.49
CA PHE A 135 3.90 -11.82 -5.81
C PHE A 135 4.87 -12.32 -6.88
N ALA A 136 4.34 -12.65 -8.04
CA ALA A 136 5.09 -13.04 -9.22
C ALA A 136 4.96 -11.97 -10.31
N GLU A 137 6.07 -11.68 -11.00
CA GLU A 137 6.10 -10.73 -12.12
C GLU A 137 5.22 -11.23 -13.27
N THR A 138 4.43 -10.33 -13.86
CA THR A 138 3.56 -10.60 -15.00
C THR A 138 3.90 -9.78 -16.23
N GLY A 139 4.62 -8.67 -16.09
CA GLY A 139 5.00 -7.83 -17.20
C GLY A 139 5.81 -6.61 -16.81
N ARG A 140 6.37 -5.96 -17.83
CA ARG A 140 7.12 -4.70 -17.71
C ARG A 140 6.72 -3.76 -18.84
N TYR A 141 6.57 -2.48 -18.52
CA TYR A 141 6.25 -1.44 -19.49
C TYR A 141 6.64 -0.06 -18.99
N LEU A 142 6.57 0.93 -19.84
CA LEU A 142 6.74 2.33 -19.43
C LEU A 142 5.42 2.88 -18.91
N ARG A 143 5.39 3.28 -17.64
CA ARG A 143 4.24 3.89 -16.97
C ARG A 143 4.53 5.36 -16.66
N HIS A 144 3.54 6.23 -16.88
CA HIS A 144 3.67 7.63 -16.49
C HIS A 144 3.66 7.74 -14.96
N CYS A 145 4.71 8.34 -14.42
CA CYS A 145 4.82 8.71 -13.01
C CYS A 145 4.38 10.17 -12.87
N ARG A 146 3.15 10.38 -12.42
CA ARG A 146 2.54 11.71 -12.34
C ARG A 146 3.32 12.70 -11.45
N PRO A 147 3.80 12.31 -10.24
CA PRO A 147 4.56 13.21 -9.39
C PRO A 147 5.83 13.74 -10.05
N LEU A 148 6.50 12.92 -10.84
CA LEU A 148 7.74 13.27 -11.54
C LEU A 148 7.51 13.76 -12.97
N ASN A 149 6.26 13.75 -13.44
CA ASN A 149 5.85 14.11 -14.80
C ASN A 149 6.71 13.47 -15.90
N ARG A 150 6.98 12.18 -15.76
CA ARG A 150 7.79 11.43 -16.76
C ARG A 150 7.39 9.95 -16.80
N PHE A 151 7.64 9.30 -17.92
CA PHE A 151 7.55 7.85 -18.05
C PHE A 151 8.75 7.17 -17.40
N ARG A 152 8.48 6.07 -16.71
CA ARG A 152 9.50 5.23 -16.04
C ARG A 152 9.20 3.76 -16.26
N PRO A 153 10.23 2.90 -16.32
CA PRO A 153 10.03 1.46 -16.32
C PRO A 153 9.25 1.03 -15.07
N HIS A 154 8.22 0.21 -15.28
CA HIS A 154 7.33 -0.30 -14.24
C HIS A 154 7.21 -1.81 -14.36
N VAL A 155 7.16 -2.49 -13.24
CA VAL A 155 7.01 -3.94 -13.13
C VAL A 155 5.64 -4.23 -12.55
N ASP A 156 4.83 -5.01 -13.29
CA ASP A 156 3.55 -5.53 -12.83
C ASP A 156 3.72 -6.90 -12.20
N LEU A 157 2.96 -7.15 -11.14
CA LEU A 157 2.98 -8.42 -10.41
C LEU A 157 1.56 -8.87 -10.06
N ARG A 158 1.44 -10.17 -9.81
CA ARG A 158 0.20 -10.83 -9.40
C ARG A 158 0.46 -11.77 -8.23
N LEU A 159 -0.51 -11.84 -7.32
CA LEU A 159 -0.53 -12.73 -6.18
C LEU A 159 -1.81 -13.57 -6.21
N THR A 160 -1.66 -14.89 -6.19
CA THR A 160 -2.78 -15.81 -5.98
C THR A 160 -2.95 -16.14 -4.50
N ALA A 161 -4.16 -16.53 -4.10
CA ALA A 161 -4.42 -16.98 -2.73
C ALA A 161 -3.49 -18.16 -2.33
N ALA A 162 -3.22 -19.09 -3.24
CA ALA A 162 -2.34 -20.23 -3.00
C ALA A 162 -0.88 -19.81 -2.78
N ALA A 163 -0.36 -18.87 -3.59
CA ALA A 163 1.00 -18.34 -3.43
C ALA A 163 1.16 -17.60 -2.09
N PHE A 164 0.16 -16.80 -1.70
CA PHE A 164 0.16 -16.11 -0.42
C PHE A 164 0.13 -17.10 0.76
N ALA A 165 -0.77 -18.09 0.73
CA ALA A 165 -0.88 -19.11 1.76
C ALA A 165 0.43 -19.90 1.95
N ALA A 166 1.16 -20.18 0.86
CA ALA A 166 2.47 -20.84 0.91
C ALA A 166 3.52 -20.01 1.68
N ARG A 167 3.45 -18.68 1.65
CA ARG A 167 4.37 -17.77 2.37
C ARG A 167 4.05 -17.66 3.86
N LEU A 168 2.79 -17.91 4.26
CA LEU A 168 2.38 -17.86 5.67
C LEU A 168 2.73 -19.14 6.43
N LYS A 169 3.03 -20.25 5.74
CA LYS A 169 3.45 -21.49 6.40
C LYS A 169 4.84 -21.33 6.96
N PRO A 170 5.08 -21.68 8.25
CA PRO A 170 6.44 -21.73 8.76
C PRO A 170 7.25 -22.71 7.91
N MET A 171 8.47 -22.33 7.56
CA MET A 171 9.44 -23.28 6.98
C MET A 171 9.69 -24.37 8.02
N ALA A 172 9.39 -25.61 7.65
CA ALA A 172 9.63 -26.78 8.49
C ALA A 172 11.12 -27.01 8.71
#